data_06e3671bf3df5a3988fd0ac91c1bbbad
#
_entry.id   06e3671bf3df5a3988fd0ac91c1bbbad
#
_cell.length_a   1.000
_cell.length_b   1.000
_cell.length_c   1.000
_cell.angle_alpha   90.00
_cell.angle_beta   90.00
_cell.angle_gamma   90.00
#
_symmetry.space_group_name_H-M   'P 1'
#
loop_
_entity.id
_entity.type
_entity.pdbx_description
1 polymer ?
#
loop_
_entity_poly.entity_id
_entity_poly.type
_entity_poly.pdbx_seq_one_letter_code
_entity_poly.pdbx_strand_id
1 'polypeptide(L)'
;IKSVTQTVRDEDTSFYRMDKKFGARSKNDGAWHNYHSISTFSSTSSAGMSELFGKLGFEHSMNAYGYNGATLVTESLFSVKYTITNRILTSSSLREYYVGDDGEFVYENKYTLPLGFITYNNAGEWNPSEANGTGIENQNSLIQTLTGIANVFTLTYENATDSSFEVKPVKAGHLYMVVRNTTCDNVTATINNSEYTYSGLKNGNHIIDLGYAVPADTVVISGDSAMNASVYTLETSRFTEAYNILNGSSLSITSFKDTKIKGTITANKAATLIFSIPYDKGWKVYIDGRKVETSALYDALLSVQISEGSHEITLKYTPVNLIKGCLITALCLSLIHISEPTRH
;
A
#
# COMPACT_ATOMS: atom_id res chain seq x y z
N ILE A 1 0.66 -17.65 -12.57
CA ILE A 1 0.24 -16.77 -11.43
C ILE A 1 -0.72 -17.48 -10.47
N LYS A 2 -1.83 -18.13 -10.91
CA LYS A 2 -2.77 -18.80 -9.98
C LYS A 2 -2.10 -19.90 -9.14
N SER A 3 -1.20 -20.68 -9.73
CA SER A 3 -0.42 -21.68 -9.00
C SER A 3 0.47 -21.04 -7.95
N VAL A 4 1.20 -19.99 -8.31
CA VAL A 4 2.07 -19.23 -7.43
C VAL A 4 1.30 -18.65 -6.22
N THR A 5 0.16 -17.99 -6.47
CA THR A 5 -0.66 -17.43 -5.38
C THR A 5 -1.27 -18.53 -4.49
N GLN A 6 -1.58 -19.70 -5.06
CA GLN A 6 -2.06 -20.84 -4.27
C GLN A 6 -0.96 -21.38 -3.35
N THR A 7 0.25 -21.58 -3.87
CA THR A 7 1.40 -22.06 -3.06
C THR A 7 1.63 -21.14 -1.85
N VAL A 8 1.66 -19.82 -2.07
CA VAL A 8 1.85 -18.86 -0.96
C VAL A 8 0.73 -18.98 0.07
N ARG A 9 -0.53 -19.12 -0.35
CA ARG A 9 -1.68 -19.27 0.59
C ARG A 9 -1.66 -20.57 1.37
N ASP A 10 -1.15 -21.65 0.78
CA ASP A 10 -1.07 -22.95 1.44
C ASP A 10 0.03 -22.96 2.52
N GLU A 11 1.09 -22.16 2.33
CA GLU A 11 2.21 -22.04 3.25
C GLU A 11 2.03 -20.96 4.31
N ASP A 12 1.42 -19.82 3.94
CA ASP A 12 1.16 -18.70 4.87
C ASP A 12 -0.34 -18.48 5.04
N THR A 13 -0.85 -18.87 6.18
CA THR A 13 -2.26 -18.70 6.58
C THR A 13 -2.53 -17.41 7.35
N SER A 14 -1.51 -16.56 7.56
CA SER A 14 -1.67 -15.25 8.18
C SER A 14 -2.40 -14.27 7.25
N PHE A 15 -2.83 -13.13 7.79
CA PHE A 15 -3.29 -12.06 6.92
C PHE A 15 -2.10 -11.34 6.29
N TYR A 16 -2.10 -11.23 4.98
CA TYR A 16 -1.18 -10.41 4.20
C TYR A 16 -1.85 -9.91 2.92
N ARG A 17 -1.25 -8.90 2.29
CA ARG A 17 -1.52 -8.53 0.90
C ARG A 17 -0.37 -8.97 0.01
N MET A 18 -0.71 -9.16 -1.24
CA MET A 18 0.21 -9.49 -2.29
C MET A 18 -0.07 -8.58 -3.49
N ASP A 19 0.97 -8.23 -4.23
CA ASP A 19 0.79 -7.51 -5.49
C ASP A 19 1.78 -7.98 -6.55
N LYS A 20 1.54 -7.56 -7.79
CA LYS A 20 2.27 -8.04 -8.96
C LYS A 20 2.90 -6.87 -9.71
N LYS A 21 4.22 -6.96 -9.97
CA LYS A 21 5.01 -5.91 -10.66
C LYS A 21 5.03 -6.03 -12.19
N PHE A 22 4.29 -6.97 -12.81
CA PHE A 22 4.31 -7.17 -14.26
C PHE A 22 2.98 -7.69 -14.77
N GLY A 23 2.67 -7.41 -16.05
CA GLY A 23 1.58 -8.02 -16.79
C GLY A 23 0.21 -7.95 -16.10
N ALA A 24 -0.07 -6.89 -15.35
CA ALA A 24 -1.38 -6.67 -14.77
C ALA A 24 -2.41 -6.44 -15.90
N ARG A 25 -3.50 -7.21 -15.88
CA ARG A 25 -4.61 -7.02 -16.83
C ARG A 25 -5.51 -5.87 -16.42
N SER A 26 -5.63 -5.69 -15.11
CA SER A 26 -6.41 -4.60 -14.54
C SER A 26 -5.96 -4.36 -13.08
N LYS A 27 -6.43 -3.28 -12.48
CA LYS A 27 -6.21 -3.02 -11.05
C LYS A 27 -6.99 -3.98 -10.13
N ASN A 28 -7.80 -4.88 -10.69
CA ASN A 28 -8.53 -5.92 -9.94
C ASN A 28 -7.91 -7.32 -10.09
N ASP A 29 -6.64 -7.41 -10.45
CA ASP A 29 -5.92 -8.68 -10.59
C ASP A 29 -5.94 -9.52 -9.30
N GLY A 30 -5.97 -8.89 -8.13
CA GLY A 30 -6.13 -9.57 -6.85
C GLY A 30 -7.39 -10.43 -6.79
N ALA A 31 -8.53 -9.87 -7.20
CA ALA A 31 -9.79 -10.61 -7.28
C ALA A 31 -9.76 -11.73 -8.34
N TRP A 32 -9.09 -11.48 -9.48
CA TRP A 32 -8.95 -12.47 -10.55
C TRP A 32 -8.08 -13.68 -10.16
N HIS A 33 -7.04 -13.43 -9.39
CA HIS A 33 -6.07 -14.44 -8.98
C HIS A 33 -6.24 -14.90 -7.53
N ASN A 34 -7.30 -14.43 -6.85
CA ASN A 34 -7.66 -14.78 -5.49
C ASN A 34 -6.57 -14.46 -4.46
N TYR A 35 -6.14 -13.19 -4.41
CA TYR A 35 -5.27 -12.66 -3.35
C TYR A 35 -5.73 -11.28 -2.91
N HIS A 36 -5.43 -10.90 -1.68
CA HIS A 36 -5.67 -9.54 -1.20
C HIS A 36 -4.63 -8.59 -1.80
N SER A 37 -5.09 -7.58 -2.52
CA SER A 37 -4.26 -6.55 -3.16
C SER A 37 -4.55 -5.18 -2.57
N ILE A 38 -3.61 -4.23 -2.73
CA ILE A 38 -3.89 -2.81 -2.51
C ILE A 38 -4.47 -2.16 -3.77
N SER A 39 -4.35 -2.80 -4.92
CA SER A 39 -4.85 -2.27 -6.19
C SER A 39 -6.36 -2.48 -6.33
N THR A 40 -7.06 -1.47 -6.82
CA THR A 40 -8.50 -1.55 -7.09
C THR A 40 -8.95 -0.62 -8.20
N PHE A 41 -9.97 -1.04 -8.94
CA PHE A 41 -10.80 -0.21 -9.81
C PHE A 41 -12.28 -0.51 -9.50
N SER A 42 -13.01 0.50 -9.06
CA SER A 42 -14.43 0.37 -8.77
C SER A 42 -15.13 1.73 -8.79
N SER A 43 -16.33 1.78 -9.36
CA SER A 43 -17.18 3.00 -9.29
C SER A 43 -17.52 3.42 -7.85
N THR A 44 -17.29 2.54 -6.87
CA THR A 44 -17.53 2.78 -5.44
C THR A 44 -16.25 2.79 -4.63
N SER A 45 -15.09 2.92 -5.27
CA SER A 45 -13.82 3.01 -4.53
C SER A 45 -13.76 4.29 -3.70
N SER A 46 -13.03 4.23 -2.58
CA SER A 46 -12.87 5.38 -1.69
C SER A 46 -12.06 6.48 -2.37
N ALA A 47 -12.64 7.66 -2.53
CA ALA A 47 -11.93 8.84 -3.03
C ALA A 47 -10.76 9.21 -2.12
N GLY A 48 -10.96 9.19 -0.79
CA GLY A 48 -9.88 9.46 0.17
C GLY A 48 -8.70 8.51 0.04
N MET A 49 -8.96 7.21 -0.21
CA MET A 49 -7.86 6.26 -0.48
C MET A 49 -7.13 6.58 -1.77
N SER A 50 -7.85 6.98 -2.83
CA SER A 50 -7.22 7.37 -4.09
C SER A 50 -6.32 8.59 -3.91
N GLU A 51 -6.79 9.60 -3.18
CA GLU A 51 -6.01 10.80 -2.85
C GLU A 51 -4.79 10.47 -1.98
N LEU A 52 -4.97 9.66 -0.93
CA LEU A 52 -3.87 9.22 -0.08
C LEU A 52 -2.78 8.49 -0.90
N PHE A 53 -3.19 7.57 -1.79
CA PHE A 53 -2.27 6.85 -2.66
C PHE A 53 -1.52 7.80 -3.60
N GLY A 54 -2.22 8.80 -4.17
CA GLY A 54 -1.57 9.83 -4.98
C GLY A 54 -0.53 10.62 -4.20
N LYS A 55 -0.85 11.08 -2.99
CA LYS A 55 0.07 11.77 -2.08
C LYS A 55 1.30 10.92 -1.72
N LEU A 56 1.15 9.60 -1.64
CA LEU A 56 2.24 8.67 -1.37
C LEU A 56 3.01 8.24 -2.63
N GLY A 57 2.64 8.74 -3.81
CA GLY A 57 3.35 8.49 -5.06
C GLY A 57 2.95 7.22 -5.78
N PHE A 58 1.77 6.68 -5.51
CA PHE A 58 1.19 5.59 -6.28
C PHE A 58 0.45 6.07 -7.52
N GLU A 59 0.34 5.20 -8.51
CA GLU A 59 -0.60 5.40 -9.61
C GLU A 59 -2.03 5.48 -9.09
N HIS A 60 -2.74 6.55 -9.41
CA HIS A 60 -4.11 6.77 -8.94
C HIS A 60 -4.96 7.54 -9.95
N SER A 61 -6.27 7.46 -9.79
CA SER A 61 -7.27 8.24 -10.50
C SER A 61 -8.54 8.34 -9.64
N MET A 62 -9.58 9.03 -10.11
CA MET A 62 -10.81 9.27 -9.36
C MET A 62 -11.41 8.01 -8.71
N ASN A 63 -11.37 6.87 -9.39
CA ASN A 63 -12.03 5.62 -8.97
C ASN A 63 -11.11 4.39 -9.03
N ALA A 64 -9.80 4.63 -9.08
CA ALA A 64 -8.81 3.57 -9.16
C ALA A 64 -7.48 4.01 -8.55
N TYR A 65 -6.81 3.07 -7.93
CA TYR A 65 -5.42 3.19 -7.53
C TYR A 65 -4.74 1.84 -7.70
N GLY A 66 -3.43 1.86 -7.90
CA GLY A 66 -2.68 0.66 -8.24
C GLY A 66 -1.35 0.57 -7.50
N TYR A 67 -0.75 -0.61 -7.60
CA TYR A 67 0.52 -0.93 -6.96
C TYR A 67 1.73 -0.18 -7.57
N ASN A 68 1.60 0.33 -8.81
CA ASN A 68 2.66 1.12 -9.42
C ASN A 68 2.95 2.36 -8.55
N GLY A 69 4.22 2.58 -8.24
CA GLY A 69 4.66 3.61 -7.32
C GLY A 69 4.89 3.12 -5.90
N ALA A 70 4.64 1.84 -5.60
CA ALA A 70 4.95 1.25 -4.31
C ALA A 70 6.45 1.30 -4.00
N THR A 71 6.76 1.55 -2.74
CA THR A 71 8.09 1.44 -2.17
C THR A 71 8.08 0.43 -1.02
N LEU A 72 9.23 -0.04 -0.58
CA LEU A 72 9.31 -0.93 0.59
C LEU A 72 8.67 -0.32 1.84
N VAL A 73 8.67 1.02 1.96
CA VAL A 73 8.01 1.74 3.06
C VAL A 73 6.49 1.62 2.96
N THR A 74 5.91 1.88 1.78
CA THR A 74 4.47 1.78 1.59
C THR A 74 3.99 0.32 1.58
N GLU A 75 4.77 -0.61 1.04
CA GLU A 75 4.51 -2.04 1.18
C GLU A 75 4.39 -2.45 2.66
N SER A 76 5.32 -1.96 3.50
CA SER A 76 5.27 -2.17 4.95
C SER A 76 3.97 -1.65 5.55
N LEU A 77 3.65 -0.37 5.35
CA LEU A 77 2.48 0.30 5.92
C LEU A 77 1.15 -0.33 5.50
N PHE A 78 1.06 -0.83 4.26
CA PHE A 78 -0.16 -1.43 3.69
C PHE A 78 -0.19 -2.95 3.73
N SER A 79 0.66 -3.58 4.54
CA SER A 79 0.68 -5.05 4.74
C SER A 79 0.93 -5.84 3.45
N VAL A 80 1.65 -5.28 2.47
CA VAL A 80 2.06 -5.99 1.25
C VAL A 80 3.30 -6.82 1.59
N LYS A 81 3.07 -8.09 1.90
CA LYS A 81 4.11 -9.01 2.33
C LYS A 81 4.81 -9.68 1.16
N TYR A 82 4.05 -10.00 0.13
CA TYR A 82 4.57 -10.71 -1.03
C TYR A 82 4.44 -9.90 -2.30
N THR A 83 5.50 -9.88 -3.09
CA THR A 83 5.54 -9.27 -4.41
C THR A 83 5.85 -10.33 -5.46
N ILE A 84 4.99 -10.44 -6.47
CA ILE A 84 5.22 -11.32 -7.62
C ILE A 84 5.88 -10.50 -8.72
N THR A 85 6.99 -10.98 -9.25
CA THR A 85 7.74 -10.33 -10.31
C THR A 85 8.31 -11.35 -11.30
N ASN A 86 8.64 -10.92 -12.50
CA ASN A 86 9.43 -11.69 -13.48
C ASN A 86 10.90 -11.27 -13.51
N ARG A 87 11.34 -10.54 -12.48
CA ARG A 87 12.72 -10.02 -12.35
C ARG A 87 13.37 -10.60 -11.12
N ILE A 88 14.67 -10.83 -11.20
CA ILE A 88 15.48 -11.15 -10.03
C ILE A 88 15.69 -9.83 -9.25
N LEU A 89 15.23 -9.82 -8.00
CA LEU A 89 15.40 -8.69 -7.10
C LEU A 89 16.49 -9.01 -6.08
N THR A 90 17.42 -8.08 -5.92
CA THR A 90 18.44 -8.13 -4.87
C THR A 90 18.16 -7.02 -3.88
N SER A 91 17.97 -7.34 -2.61
CA SER A 91 17.82 -6.36 -1.52
C SER A 91 17.95 -7.06 -0.18
N SER A 92 18.61 -6.41 0.78
CA SER A 92 18.66 -6.89 2.18
C SER A 92 17.30 -6.92 2.86
N SER A 93 16.36 -6.14 2.36
CA SER A 93 14.97 -6.04 2.87
C SER A 93 14.03 -7.09 2.30
N LEU A 94 14.44 -7.78 1.25
CA LEU A 94 13.67 -8.82 0.59
C LEU A 94 14.26 -10.21 0.87
N ARG A 95 13.40 -11.21 0.84
CA ARG A 95 13.75 -12.61 0.82
C ARG A 95 13.07 -13.26 -0.37
N GLU A 96 13.83 -13.99 -1.21
CA GLU A 96 13.23 -14.87 -2.20
C GLU A 96 12.43 -15.94 -1.46
N TYR A 97 11.16 -16.04 -1.79
CA TYR A 97 10.22 -16.92 -1.11
C TYR A 97 9.89 -18.13 -1.97
N TYR A 98 9.63 -17.91 -3.25
CA TYR A 98 9.22 -18.96 -4.18
C TYR A 98 9.59 -18.59 -5.61
N VAL A 99 9.93 -19.59 -6.41
CA VAL A 99 10.15 -19.47 -7.86
C VAL A 99 9.11 -20.31 -8.58
N GLY A 100 8.29 -19.67 -9.41
CA GLY A 100 7.28 -20.34 -10.21
C GLY A 100 7.85 -21.01 -11.46
N ASP A 101 7.09 -21.96 -12.00
CA ASP A 101 7.51 -22.77 -13.17
C ASP A 101 7.58 -21.92 -14.47
N ASP A 102 6.82 -20.83 -14.56
CA ASP A 102 6.77 -19.93 -15.71
C ASP A 102 7.75 -18.75 -15.59
N GLY A 103 8.71 -18.82 -14.65
CA GLY A 103 9.73 -17.78 -14.42
C GLY A 103 9.25 -16.61 -13.58
N GLU A 104 8.17 -16.78 -12.83
CA GLU A 104 7.78 -15.81 -11.79
C GLU A 104 8.60 -16.06 -10.51
N PHE A 105 8.96 -14.96 -9.87
CA PHE A 105 9.57 -14.93 -8.55
C PHE A 105 8.59 -14.33 -7.55
N VAL A 106 8.55 -14.88 -6.35
CA VAL A 106 7.87 -14.30 -5.20
C VAL A 106 8.91 -13.85 -4.19
N TYR A 107 8.87 -12.57 -3.87
CA TYR A 107 9.72 -12.00 -2.82
C TYR A 107 8.87 -11.61 -1.62
N GLU A 108 9.37 -11.95 -0.43
CA GLU A 108 8.80 -11.51 0.83
C GLU A 108 9.50 -10.22 1.31
N ASN A 109 8.71 -9.20 1.61
CA ASN A 109 9.18 -8.04 2.34
C ASN A 109 9.31 -8.40 3.84
N LYS A 110 10.54 -8.40 4.36
CA LYS A 110 10.84 -8.74 5.76
C LYS A 110 10.28 -7.73 6.78
N TYR A 111 9.94 -6.55 6.32
CA TYR A 111 9.50 -5.42 7.14
C TYR A 111 8.01 -5.10 6.91
N THR A 112 7.16 -6.12 6.86
CA THR A 112 5.72 -5.94 6.64
C THR A 112 5.00 -5.76 7.96
N LEU A 113 4.29 -4.64 8.13
CA LEU A 113 3.40 -4.41 9.27
C LEU A 113 2.11 -5.23 9.12
N PRO A 114 1.54 -5.75 10.22
CA PRO A 114 0.20 -6.32 10.22
C PRO A 114 -0.88 -5.29 9.83
N LEU A 115 -2.11 -5.78 9.62
CA LEU A 115 -3.27 -4.96 9.27
C LEU A 115 -3.51 -3.76 10.19
N GLY A 116 -3.16 -3.88 11.46
CA GLY A 116 -3.30 -2.83 12.46
C GLY A 116 -1.99 -2.60 13.22
N PHE A 117 -1.66 -1.35 13.47
CA PHE A 117 -0.49 -0.94 14.25
C PHE A 117 -0.77 0.36 15.00
N ILE A 118 -0.01 0.59 16.06
CA ILE A 118 -0.16 1.76 16.93
C ILE A 118 0.91 2.79 16.61
N THR A 119 0.52 4.07 16.61
CA THR A 119 1.44 5.18 16.78
C THR A 119 1.16 5.92 18.09
N TYR A 120 2.21 6.27 18.79
CA TYR A 120 2.17 7.09 20.00
C TYR A 120 2.34 8.57 19.72
N ASN A 121 2.59 8.93 18.48
CA ASN A 121 2.67 10.30 18.01
C ASN A 121 1.30 10.79 17.55
N ASN A 122 1.16 12.09 17.37
CA ASN A 122 -0.07 12.66 16.81
C ASN A 122 -0.13 12.42 15.29
N ALA A 123 -0.72 11.31 14.88
CA ALA A 123 -0.85 10.96 13.46
C ALA A 123 -1.57 12.04 12.64
N GLY A 124 -2.49 12.80 13.25
CA GLY A 124 -3.24 13.86 12.58
C GLY A 124 -2.41 15.08 12.16
N GLU A 125 -1.15 15.19 12.61
CA GLU A 125 -0.26 16.29 12.23
C GLU A 125 0.42 16.10 10.86
N TRP A 126 0.28 14.94 10.22
CA TRP A 126 0.82 14.76 8.88
C TRP A 126 0.16 15.71 7.87
N ASN A 127 0.99 16.52 7.24
CA ASN A 127 0.58 17.50 6.24
C ASN A 127 1.37 17.27 4.94
N PRO A 128 0.87 16.44 4.02
CA PRO A 128 1.56 16.10 2.79
C PRO A 128 1.55 17.27 1.80
N SER A 129 2.58 17.35 0.98
CA SER A 129 2.61 18.23 -0.19
C SER A 129 1.64 17.72 -1.26
N GLU A 130 0.93 18.66 -1.90
CA GLU A 130 0.06 18.40 -3.06
C GLU A 130 0.81 18.54 -4.40
N ALA A 131 2.09 18.93 -4.38
CA ALA A 131 2.85 19.12 -5.59
C ALA A 131 3.18 17.78 -6.28
N ASN A 132 3.24 17.80 -7.61
CA ASN A 132 3.58 16.63 -8.40
C ASN A 132 5.00 16.13 -8.08
N GLY A 133 5.14 14.80 -7.96
CA GLY A 133 6.43 14.15 -7.73
C GLY A 133 6.98 14.31 -6.31
N THR A 134 6.12 14.60 -5.31
CA THR A 134 6.52 14.70 -3.90
C THR A 134 6.21 13.42 -3.09
N GLY A 135 5.91 12.31 -3.77
CA GLY A 135 5.53 11.06 -3.08
C GLY A 135 6.58 10.55 -2.10
N ILE A 136 7.87 10.67 -2.43
CA ILE A 136 8.98 10.25 -1.54
C ILE A 136 9.08 11.17 -0.33
N GLU A 137 8.99 12.49 -0.53
CA GLU A 137 9.02 13.48 0.56
C GLU A 137 7.81 13.31 1.47
N ASN A 138 6.64 13.02 0.91
CA ASN A 138 5.43 12.73 1.67
C ASN A 138 5.55 11.43 2.49
N GLN A 139 6.19 10.39 1.94
CA GLN A 139 6.50 9.17 2.70
C GLN A 139 7.49 9.46 3.83
N ASN A 140 8.53 10.27 3.60
CA ASN A 140 9.45 10.71 4.64
C ASN A 140 8.72 11.43 5.79
N SER A 141 7.89 12.41 5.45
CA SER A 141 7.12 13.17 6.45
C SER A 141 6.08 12.30 7.17
N LEU A 142 5.44 11.34 6.48
CA LEU A 142 4.51 10.40 7.10
C LEU A 142 5.22 9.51 8.14
N ILE A 143 6.33 8.89 7.77
CA ILE A 143 7.11 8.06 8.70
C ILE A 143 7.61 8.88 9.88
N GLN A 144 8.10 10.09 9.64
CA GLN A 144 8.52 10.99 10.72
C GLN A 144 7.35 11.33 11.66
N THR A 145 6.17 11.62 11.13
CA THR A 145 4.97 11.88 11.95
C THR A 145 4.60 10.66 12.78
N LEU A 146 4.60 9.47 12.19
CA LEU A 146 4.17 8.24 12.88
C LEU A 146 5.19 7.73 13.90
N THR A 147 6.50 7.95 13.67
CA THR A 147 7.58 7.29 14.44
C THR A 147 8.60 8.24 15.06
N GLY A 148 8.69 9.47 14.58
CA GLY A 148 9.78 10.41 14.90
C GLY A 148 11.04 10.20 14.05
N ILE A 149 11.13 9.13 13.25
CA ILE A 149 12.30 8.84 12.42
C ILE A 149 12.22 9.63 11.12
N ALA A 150 13.16 10.55 10.92
CA ALA A 150 13.24 11.38 9.72
C ALA A 150 14.10 10.73 8.63
N ASN A 151 13.87 11.16 7.38
CA ASN A 151 14.72 10.87 6.23
C ASN A 151 14.97 9.36 6.01
N VAL A 152 13.89 8.58 5.96
CA VAL A 152 13.96 7.16 5.54
C VAL A 152 14.34 7.03 4.07
N PHE A 153 14.16 8.09 3.29
CA PHE A 153 14.75 8.26 1.96
C PHE A 153 15.64 9.48 1.95
N THR A 154 16.80 9.38 1.33
CA THR A 154 17.74 10.49 1.12
C THR A 154 17.96 10.73 -0.36
N LEU A 155 17.99 12.01 -0.74
CA LEU A 155 18.27 12.41 -2.11
C LEU A 155 19.67 11.95 -2.53
N THR A 156 19.76 11.28 -3.67
CA THR A 156 21.01 10.75 -4.23
C THR A 156 21.44 11.54 -5.46
N TYR A 157 20.47 11.93 -6.30
CA TYR A 157 20.75 12.64 -7.56
C TYR A 157 19.55 13.48 -7.98
N GLU A 158 19.84 14.63 -8.61
CA GLU A 158 18.84 15.48 -9.25
C GLU A 158 19.22 15.74 -10.70
N ASN A 159 18.25 15.60 -11.59
CA ASN A 159 18.34 15.96 -12.99
C ASN A 159 17.28 17.00 -13.32
N ALA A 160 17.67 18.14 -13.88
CA ALA A 160 16.73 19.22 -14.19
C ALA A 160 16.17 19.13 -15.62
N THR A 161 16.98 18.77 -16.61
CA THR A 161 16.66 19.01 -18.02
C THR A 161 17.13 17.93 -18.99
N ASP A 162 18.00 17.01 -18.58
CA ASP A 162 18.56 16.04 -19.50
C ASP A 162 17.58 14.89 -19.76
N SER A 163 17.55 14.36 -20.97
CA SER A 163 16.79 13.17 -21.31
C SER A 163 17.52 11.88 -20.93
N SER A 164 18.83 11.95 -20.66
CA SER A 164 19.64 10.82 -20.20
C SER A 164 20.69 11.28 -19.19
N PHE A 165 20.88 10.50 -18.13
CA PHE A 165 21.86 10.78 -17.09
C PHE A 165 22.30 9.51 -16.38
N GLU A 166 23.44 9.59 -15.69
CA GLU A 166 24.00 8.51 -14.89
C GLU A 166 23.89 8.83 -13.40
N VAL A 167 23.50 7.81 -12.62
CA VAL A 167 23.50 7.88 -11.16
C VAL A 167 24.53 6.89 -10.62
N LYS A 168 25.43 7.39 -9.79
CA LYS A 168 26.39 6.57 -9.04
C LYS A 168 26.00 6.58 -7.58
N PRO A 169 25.51 5.44 -7.04
CA PRO A 169 25.11 5.35 -5.65
C PRO A 169 26.31 5.63 -4.73
N VAL A 170 26.13 6.49 -3.73
CA VAL A 170 27.17 6.79 -2.73
C VAL A 170 27.29 5.65 -1.71
N LYS A 171 26.21 4.92 -1.51
CA LYS A 171 26.08 3.77 -0.59
C LYS A 171 25.16 2.72 -1.18
N ALA A 172 25.26 1.51 -0.69
CA ALA A 172 24.36 0.42 -1.05
C ALA A 172 22.94 0.68 -0.53
N GLY A 173 21.93 0.51 -1.37
CA GLY A 173 20.54 0.72 -0.99
C GLY A 173 19.57 0.52 -2.15
N HIS A 174 18.28 0.50 -1.82
CA HIS A 174 17.21 0.45 -2.81
C HIS A 174 16.95 1.85 -3.35
N LEU A 175 16.98 2.01 -4.67
CA LEU A 175 16.83 3.28 -5.36
C LEU A 175 15.40 3.46 -5.86
N TYR A 176 14.89 4.67 -5.71
CA TYR A 176 13.61 5.09 -6.24
C TYR A 176 13.75 6.41 -6.98
N MET A 177 13.00 6.60 -8.05
CA MET A 177 13.01 7.82 -8.84
C MET A 177 11.62 8.41 -8.96
N VAL A 178 11.52 9.72 -8.94
CA VAL A 178 10.32 10.48 -9.29
C VAL A 178 10.63 11.37 -10.49
N VAL A 179 9.68 11.44 -11.43
CA VAL A 179 9.71 12.37 -12.55
C VAL A 179 8.62 13.41 -12.35
N ARG A 180 8.99 14.69 -12.30
CA ARG A 180 8.07 15.79 -11.93
C ARG A 180 7.40 16.46 -13.12
N ASN A 181 7.93 16.31 -14.32
CA ASN A 181 7.34 16.91 -15.51
C ASN A 181 6.48 15.90 -16.28
N THR A 182 5.48 16.42 -16.99
CA THR A 182 4.50 15.62 -17.74
C THR A 182 4.91 15.38 -19.20
N THR A 183 6.10 15.80 -19.62
CA THR A 183 6.57 15.63 -21.00
C THR A 183 7.21 14.26 -21.24
N CYS A 184 7.84 13.67 -20.24
CA CYS A 184 8.43 12.35 -20.30
C CYS A 184 7.38 11.28 -19.96
N ASP A 185 7.14 10.36 -20.89
CA ASP A 185 6.16 9.28 -20.73
C ASP A 185 6.80 7.92 -20.49
N ASN A 186 7.98 7.70 -21.07
CA ASN A 186 8.70 6.45 -20.96
C ASN A 186 10.11 6.70 -20.45
N VAL A 187 10.52 5.88 -19.49
CA VAL A 187 11.87 5.88 -18.93
C VAL A 187 12.42 4.48 -18.99
N THR A 188 13.66 4.35 -19.43
CA THR A 188 14.45 3.13 -19.38
C THR A 188 15.57 3.32 -18.37
N ALA A 189 15.68 2.38 -17.43
CA ALA A 189 16.78 2.31 -16.47
C ALA A 189 17.61 1.08 -16.74
N THR A 190 18.93 1.23 -16.88
CA THR A 190 19.89 0.13 -17.05
C THR A 190 20.76 0.03 -15.81
N ILE A 191 20.70 -1.14 -15.16
CA ILE A 191 21.48 -1.47 -13.96
C ILE A 191 22.15 -2.81 -14.18
N ASN A 192 23.46 -2.90 -14.04
CA ASN A 192 24.22 -4.14 -14.19
C ASN A 192 23.87 -4.92 -15.48
N ASN A 193 23.81 -4.22 -16.62
CA ASN A 193 23.43 -4.76 -17.93
C ASN A 193 21.96 -5.26 -18.04
N SER A 194 21.16 -5.06 -17.05
CA SER A 194 19.72 -5.34 -17.10
C SER A 194 18.96 -4.05 -17.39
N GLU A 195 18.10 -4.08 -18.40
CA GLU A 195 17.31 -2.95 -18.84
C GLU A 195 15.85 -3.10 -18.41
N TYR A 196 15.29 -2.03 -17.87
CA TYR A 196 13.92 -1.97 -17.38
C TYR A 196 13.23 -0.74 -17.93
N THR A 197 12.09 -0.92 -18.60
CA THR A 197 11.28 0.17 -19.13
C THR A 197 10.05 0.41 -18.27
N TYR A 198 9.77 1.68 -18.02
CA TYR A 198 8.62 2.19 -17.29
C TYR A 198 7.84 3.13 -18.20
N SER A 199 6.51 3.00 -18.25
CA SER A 199 5.66 3.73 -19.17
C SER A 199 4.47 4.37 -18.45
N GLY A 200 3.83 5.35 -19.10
CA GLY A 200 2.63 6.00 -18.58
C GLY A 200 2.90 7.08 -17.54
N LEU A 201 4.12 7.62 -17.49
CA LEU A 201 4.54 8.61 -16.50
C LEU A 201 3.83 9.96 -16.67
N LYS A 202 3.38 10.31 -17.88
CA LYS A 202 2.58 11.53 -18.13
C LYS A 202 1.27 11.57 -17.35
N ASN A 203 0.69 10.41 -17.08
CA ASN A 203 -0.64 10.29 -16.52
C ASN A 203 -0.67 10.00 -15.02
N GLY A 204 0.48 9.87 -14.38
CA GLY A 204 0.45 9.36 -13.02
C GLY A 204 1.65 9.61 -12.14
N ASN A 205 2.53 10.53 -12.36
CA ASN A 205 3.60 10.99 -11.42
C ASN A 205 4.02 9.97 -10.32
N HIS A 206 3.90 8.67 -10.60
CA HIS A 206 4.17 7.62 -9.64
C HIS A 206 5.68 7.40 -9.48
N ILE A 207 6.06 6.88 -8.34
CA ILE A 207 7.44 6.54 -8.03
C ILE A 207 7.86 5.35 -8.92
N ILE A 208 9.08 5.40 -9.43
CA ILE A 208 9.72 4.31 -10.17
C ILE A 208 10.66 3.57 -9.23
N ASP A 209 10.48 2.27 -9.11
CA ASP A 209 11.37 1.38 -8.37
C ASP A 209 12.54 0.99 -9.28
N LEU A 210 13.71 1.59 -9.05
CA LEU A 210 14.94 1.30 -9.81
C LEU A 210 15.65 0.03 -9.33
N GLY A 211 15.27 -0.52 -8.17
CA GLY A 211 15.92 -1.68 -7.58
C GLY A 211 17.10 -1.35 -6.66
N TYR A 212 17.83 -2.37 -6.25
CA TYR A 212 18.96 -2.25 -5.33
C TYR A 212 20.26 -2.03 -6.10
N ALA A 213 21.06 -1.06 -5.64
CA ALA A 213 22.35 -0.75 -6.22
C ALA A 213 23.42 -0.53 -5.12
N VAL A 214 24.68 -0.75 -5.49
CA VAL A 214 25.85 -0.56 -4.63
C VAL A 214 26.78 0.51 -5.24
N PRO A 215 27.75 1.08 -4.50
CA PRO A 215 28.64 2.12 -4.99
C PRO A 215 29.47 1.76 -6.23
N ALA A 216 29.64 0.47 -6.51
CA ALA A 216 30.34 -0.02 -7.72
C ALA A 216 29.44 0.02 -8.96
N ASP A 217 28.12 0.17 -8.80
CA ASP A 217 27.17 0.15 -9.90
C ASP A 217 27.07 1.55 -10.53
N THR A 218 26.70 1.56 -11.81
CA THR A 218 26.24 2.76 -12.50
C THR A 218 24.82 2.49 -12.99
N VAL A 219 23.90 3.37 -12.61
CA VAL A 219 22.52 3.33 -13.08
C VAL A 219 22.37 4.35 -14.19
N VAL A 220 22.17 3.88 -15.42
CA VAL A 220 21.93 4.74 -16.58
C VAL A 220 20.43 4.89 -16.76
N ILE A 221 19.95 6.13 -16.80
CA ILE A 221 18.52 6.46 -16.95
C ILE A 221 18.35 7.24 -18.23
N SER A 222 17.42 6.82 -19.10
CA SER A 222 17.11 7.46 -20.37
C SER A 222 15.59 7.59 -20.52
N GLY A 223 15.11 8.77 -20.83
CA GLY A 223 13.71 9.08 -21.12
C GLY A 223 13.46 9.39 -22.59
N ASP A 224 12.21 9.31 -23.00
CA ASP A 224 11.76 9.71 -24.35
C ASP A 224 11.76 11.24 -24.55
N SER A 225 11.96 12.01 -23.49
CA SER A 225 12.14 13.47 -23.53
C SER A 225 12.93 13.94 -22.30
N ALA A 226 13.24 15.24 -22.25
CA ALA A 226 13.88 15.88 -21.10
C ALA A 226 13.09 15.63 -19.82
N MET A 227 13.79 15.30 -18.74
CA MET A 227 13.19 14.95 -17.44
C MET A 227 13.60 15.93 -16.34
N ASN A 228 12.64 16.35 -15.55
CA ASN A 228 12.90 16.84 -14.18
C ASN A 228 12.71 15.68 -13.23
N ALA A 229 13.80 15.08 -12.78
CA ALA A 229 13.77 13.85 -12.00
C ALA A 229 14.68 13.92 -10.78
N SER A 230 14.28 13.25 -9.71
CA SER A 230 15.11 13.04 -8.52
C SER A 230 15.19 11.57 -8.19
N VAL A 231 16.38 11.11 -7.83
CA VAL A 231 16.66 9.75 -7.40
C VAL A 231 16.97 9.75 -5.91
N TYR A 232 16.32 8.85 -5.18
CA TYR A 232 16.46 8.70 -3.72
C TYR A 232 16.97 7.31 -3.38
N THR A 233 17.74 7.22 -2.31
CA THR A 233 18.14 5.94 -1.70
C THR A 233 17.33 5.69 -0.42
N LEU A 234 16.77 4.50 -0.28
CA LEU A 234 16.17 4.04 0.97
C LEU A 234 17.26 3.80 2.02
N GLU A 235 17.16 4.47 3.14
CA GLU A 235 18.01 4.31 4.31
C GLU A 235 17.56 3.09 5.12
N THR A 236 18.07 1.92 4.79
CA THR A 236 17.62 0.64 5.38
C THR A 236 17.63 0.65 6.91
N SER A 237 18.63 1.25 7.55
CA SER A 237 18.71 1.33 9.00
C SER A 237 17.58 2.17 9.60
N ARG A 238 17.32 3.35 9.05
CA ARG A 238 16.22 4.23 9.50
C ARG A 238 14.85 3.62 9.22
N PHE A 239 14.69 2.99 8.06
CA PHE A 239 13.47 2.27 7.72
C PHE A 239 13.22 1.11 8.71
N THR A 240 14.26 0.32 9.03
CA THR A 240 14.16 -0.76 10.01
C THR A 240 13.83 -0.23 11.41
N GLU A 241 14.40 0.90 11.81
CA GLU A 241 14.09 1.55 13.10
C GLU A 241 12.62 1.99 13.14
N ALA A 242 12.15 2.67 12.12
CA ALA A 242 10.75 3.10 12.00
C ALA A 242 9.78 1.90 12.00
N TYR A 243 10.09 0.85 11.25
CA TYR A 243 9.34 -0.40 11.25
C TYR A 243 9.26 -1.02 12.65
N ASN A 244 10.39 -1.11 13.37
CA ASN A 244 10.42 -1.71 14.70
C ASN A 244 9.56 -0.93 15.71
N ILE A 245 9.52 0.41 15.60
CA ILE A 245 8.66 1.25 16.44
C ILE A 245 7.18 0.90 16.21
N LEU A 246 6.73 0.82 14.96
CA LEU A 246 5.33 0.52 14.63
C LEU A 246 4.98 -0.95 14.86
N ASN A 247 5.90 -1.87 14.58
CA ASN A 247 5.69 -3.30 14.75
C ASN A 247 5.70 -3.73 16.22
N GLY A 248 6.39 -2.98 17.08
CA GLY A 248 6.46 -3.28 18.53
C GLY A 248 5.11 -3.19 19.24
N SER A 249 4.12 -2.52 18.65
CA SER A 249 2.73 -2.45 19.12
C SER A 249 1.78 -2.66 17.94
N SER A 250 1.73 -3.88 17.42
CA SER A 250 0.95 -4.24 16.25
C SER A 250 -0.13 -5.27 16.57
N LEU A 251 -1.18 -5.33 15.74
CA LEU A 251 -2.33 -6.21 15.92
C LEU A 251 -1.96 -7.67 15.59
N SER A 252 -2.00 -8.54 16.58
CA SER A 252 -1.93 -9.98 16.39
C SER A 252 -3.31 -10.50 16.00
N ILE A 253 -3.50 -10.84 14.71
CA ILE A 253 -4.79 -11.32 14.19
C ILE A 253 -5.00 -12.78 14.63
N THR A 254 -6.10 -13.04 15.33
CA THR A 254 -6.50 -14.39 15.76
C THR A 254 -7.56 -15.01 14.85
N SER A 255 -8.29 -14.20 14.10
CA SER A 255 -9.27 -14.66 13.12
C SER A 255 -9.50 -13.59 12.05
N PHE A 256 -9.43 -13.98 10.80
CA PHE A 256 -9.69 -13.11 9.65
C PHE A 256 -10.82 -13.66 8.78
N LYS A 257 -11.79 -12.80 8.49
CA LYS A 257 -12.81 -12.93 7.44
C LYS A 257 -13.03 -11.53 6.89
N ASP A 258 -13.35 -11.39 5.62
CA ASP A 258 -13.52 -10.09 4.93
C ASP A 258 -14.45 -9.10 5.65
N THR A 259 -15.43 -9.61 6.38
CA THR A 259 -16.40 -8.79 7.13
C THR A 259 -16.22 -8.84 8.63
N LYS A 260 -15.26 -9.62 9.13
CA LYS A 260 -15.02 -9.75 10.58
C LYS A 260 -13.58 -10.13 10.87
N ILE A 261 -12.88 -9.24 11.57
CA ILE A 261 -11.49 -9.44 11.96
C ILE A 261 -11.43 -9.43 13.49
N LYS A 262 -10.67 -10.34 14.07
CA LYS A 262 -10.38 -10.37 15.49
C LYS A 262 -8.89 -10.45 15.73
N GLY A 263 -8.43 -9.85 16.81
CA GLY A 263 -7.04 -9.88 17.22
C GLY A 263 -6.85 -9.29 18.61
N THR A 264 -5.59 -9.29 19.04
CA THR A 264 -5.15 -8.70 20.29
C THR A 264 -4.04 -7.68 20.03
N ILE A 265 -3.96 -6.67 20.87
CA ILE A 265 -2.93 -5.64 20.78
C ILE A 265 -2.61 -5.13 22.19
N THR A 266 -1.36 -4.72 22.38
CA THR A 266 -0.95 -4.10 23.66
C THR A 266 -0.45 -2.69 23.39
N ALA A 267 -1.01 -1.72 24.09
CA ALA A 267 -0.59 -0.31 24.06
C ALA A 267 0.10 0.04 25.41
N ASN A 268 1.28 0.67 25.31
CA ASN A 268 2.06 1.07 26.50
C ASN A 268 1.58 2.40 27.12
N LYS A 269 0.76 3.14 26.40
CA LYS A 269 0.05 4.37 26.81
C LYS A 269 -1.09 4.62 25.83
N ALA A 270 -1.93 5.61 26.10
CA ALA A 270 -2.97 6.05 25.16
C ALA A 270 -2.36 6.42 23.79
N ALA A 271 -3.00 5.99 22.70
CA ALA A 271 -2.45 6.03 21.36
C ALA A 271 -3.53 5.99 20.27
N THR A 272 -3.09 6.14 19.01
CA THR A 272 -3.93 5.90 17.84
C THR A 272 -3.62 4.53 17.24
N LEU A 273 -4.63 3.67 17.17
CA LEU A 273 -4.58 2.41 16.44
C LEU A 273 -5.06 2.67 15.00
N ILE A 274 -4.18 2.43 14.06
CA ILE A 274 -4.39 2.64 12.62
C ILE A 274 -4.57 1.27 11.97
N PHE A 275 -5.57 1.14 11.12
CA PHE A 275 -5.77 -0.04 10.29
C PHE A 275 -5.47 0.31 8.82
N SER A 276 -4.68 -0.51 8.15
CA SER A 276 -4.37 -0.35 6.72
C SER A 276 -5.53 -0.76 5.82
N ILE A 277 -6.76 -0.38 6.18
CA ILE A 277 -7.98 -0.58 5.41
C ILE A 277 -8.71 0.75 5.21
N PRO A 278 -9.46 0.89 4.09
CA PRO A 278 -10.23 2.10 3.84
C PRO A 278 -11.24 2.37 4.96
N TYR A 279 -11.34 3.63 5.38
CA TYR A 279 -12.44 4.06 6.23
C TYR A 279 -13.76 3.93 5.49
N ASP A 280 -14.72 3.26 6.12
CA ASP A 280 -16.11 3.20 5.68
C ASP A 280 -17.03 3.18 6.90
N LYS A 281 -18.16 3.89 6.83
CA LYS A 281 -19.16 3.96 7.92
C LYS A 281 -19.77 2.59 8.28
N GLY A 282 -19.61 1.60 7.42
CA GLY A 282 -20.02 0.21 7.67
C GLY A 282 -19.12 -0.53 8.66
N TRP A 283 -17.87 -0.08 8.83
CA TRP A 283 -16.98 -0.63 9.84
C TRP A 283 -17.41 -0.24 11.25
N LYS A 284 -17.48 -1.20 12.13
CA LYS A 284 -17.69 -1.04 13.57
C LYS A 284 -16.54 -1.70 14.28
N VAL A 285 -15.81 -0.93 15.09
CA VAL A 285 -14.69 -1.41 15.89
C VAL A 285 -15.15 -1.58 17.34
N TYR A 286 -14.74 -2.68 17.93
CA TYR A 286 -14.99 -2.99 19.33
C TYR A 286 -13.64 -3.23 20.01
N ILE A 287 -13.43 -2.59 21.15
CA ILE A 287 -12.31 -2.82 22.06
C ILE A 287 -12.88 -3.42 23.32
N ASP A 288 -12.42 -4.63 23.71
CA ASP A 288 -12.89 -5.39 24.87
C ASP A 288 -14.43 -5.56 24.89
N GLY A 289 -14.99 -5.82 23.71
CA GLY A 289 -16.43 -6.00 23.51
C GLY A 289 -17.24 -4.70 23.47
N ARG A 290 -16.67 -3.53 23.76
CA ARG A 290 -17.34 -2.23 23.72
C ARG A 290 -17.12 -1.55 22.37
N LYS A 291 -18.20 -1.10 21.73
CA LYS A 291 -18.10 -0.32 20.49
C LYS A 291 -17.43 1.03 20.76
N VAL A 292 -16.44 1.37 19.92
CA VAL A 292 -15.73 2.63 19.98
C VAL A 292 -16.02 3.50 18.75
N GLU A 293 -15.76 4.79 18.86
CA GLU A 293 -15.84 5.72 17.73
C GLU A 293 -14.70 5.50 16.76
N THR A 294 -15.00 5.55 15.46
CA THR A 294 -14.03 5.37 14.38
C THR A 294 -13.78 6.70 13.68
N SER A 295 -12.56 6.96 13.26
CA SER A 295 -12.15 8.15 12.52
C SER A 295 -11.55 7.78 11.18
N ALA A 296 -11.70 8.68 10.20
CA ALA A 296 -11.01 8.60 8.92
C ALA A 296 -9.67 9.33 9.02
N LEU A 297 -8.60 8.62 9.35
CA LEU A 297 -7.26 9.20 9.36
C LEU A 297 -6.84 9.52 7.92
N TYR A 298 -6.42 10.76 7.67
CA TYR A 298 -6.07 11.29 6.33
C TYR A 298 -7.23 11.18 5.32
N ASP A 299 -8.48 11.26 5.81
CA ASP A 299 -9.71 11.05 5.03
C ASP A 299 -9.79 9.66 4.33
N ALA A 300 -8.91 8.74 4.68
CA ALA A 300 -8.67 7.50 3.97
C ALA A 300 -8.70 6.25 4.85
N LEU A 301 -7.93 6.22 5.94
CA LEU A 301 -7.68 5.01 6.72
C LEU A 301 -8.58 4.93 7.95
N LEU A 302 -9.04 3.72 8.25
CA LEU A 302 -9.77 3.45 9.51
C LEU A 302 -8.84 3.60 10.70
N SER A 303 -9.23 4.37 11.71
CA SER A 303 -8.50 4.52 12.96
C SER A 303 -9.42 4.63 14.16
N VAL A 304 -8.89 4.33 15.33
CA VAL A 304 -9.56 4.47 16.64
C VAL A 304 -8.55 4.92 17.69
N GLN A 305 -9.02 5.56 18.75
CA GLN A 305 -8.21 5.80 19.94
C GLN A 305 -8.23 4.56 20.83
N ILE A 306 -7.07 4.22 21.40
CA ILE A 306 -6.89 3.08 22.29
C ILE A 306 -6.22 3.55 23.58
N SER A 307 -6.67 3.02 24.72
CA SER A 307 -6.06 3.30 26.03
C SER A 307 -4.80 2.44 26.25
N GLU A 308 -4.08 2.73 27.31
CA GLU A 308 -3.02 1.83 27.81
C GLU A 308 -3.60 0.48 28.23
N GLY A 309 -2.88 -0.60 27.93
CA GLY A 309 -3.24 -1.97 28.31
C GLY A 309 -3.23 -2.95 27.15
N SER A 310 -3.56 -4.19 27.47
CA SER A 310 -3.79 -5.25 26.48
C SER A 310 -5.27 -5.34 26.16
N HIS A 311 -5.62 -5.35 24.88
CA HIS A 311 -6.98 -5.24 24.40
C HIS A 311 -7.33 -6.32 23.39
N GLU A 312 -8.58 -6.80 23.44
CA GLU A 312 -9.20 -7.56 22.37
C GLU A 312 -9.83 -6.62 21.33
N ILE A 313 -9.44 -6.74 20.08
CA ILE A 313 -9.96 -5.92 18.98
C ILE A 313 -10.90 -6.79 18.12
N THR A 314 -12.09 -6.27 17.85
CA THR A 314 -13.01 -6.89 16.88
C THR A 314 -13.50 -5.82 15.89
N LEU A 315 -13.24 -6.04 14.59
CA LEU A 315 -13.82 -5.26 13.52
C LEU A 315 -14.97 -6.05 12.90
N LYS A 316 -16.11 -5.37 12.63
CA LYS A 316 -17.25 -5.94 11.89
C LYS A 316 -17.66 -4.97 10.81
N TYR A 317 -17.83 -5.47 9.59
CA TYR A 317 -18.30 -4.68 8.46
C TYR A 317 -19.73 -5.07 8.10
N THR A 318 -20.56 -4.05 7.91
CA THR A 318 -21.92 -4.19 7.34
C THR A 318 -22.17 -2.98 6.46
N PRO A 319 -22.42 -3.15 5.16
CA PRO A 319 -22.73 -2.03 4.26
C PRO A 319 -23.90 -1.21 4.81
N VAL A 320 -23.74 0.12 4.91
CA VAL A 320 -24.67 1.01 5.62
C VAL A 320 -26.11 0.90 5.11
N ASN A 321 -26.27 0.74 3.81
CA ASN A 321 -27.60 0.70 3.19
C ASN A 321 -28.16 -0.71 2.93
N LEU A 322 -27.41 -1.77 3.29
CA LEU A 322 -27.84 -3.15 3.03
C LEU A 322 -29.16 -3.47 3.74
N ILE A 323 -29.25 -3.19 5.03
CA ILE A 323 -30.47 -3.48 5.84
C ILE A 323 -31.65 -2.65 5.30
N LYS A 324 -31.43 -1.36 5.00
CA LYS A 324 -32.48 -0.50 4.44
C LYS A 324 -32.94 -1.01 3.09
N GLY A 325 -32.03 -1.40 2.20
CA GLY A 325 -32.34 -1.98 0.90
C GLY A 325 -33.14 -3.27 1.03
N CYS A 326 -32.73 -4.18 1.92
CA CYS A 326 -33.48 -5.43 2.17
C CYS A 326 -34.90 -5.15 2.69
N LEU A 327 -35.08 -4.18 3.60
CA LEU A 327 -36.38 -3.81 4.13
C LEU A 327 -37.29 -3.24 3.03
N ILE A 328 -36.79 -2.33 2.21
CA ILE A 328 -37.54 -1.75 1.09
C ILE A 328 -37.94 -2.87 0.11
N THR A 329 -37.01 -3.76 -0.26
CA THR A 329 -37.28 -4.89 -1.14
C THR A 329 -38.37 -5.81 -0.56
N ALA A 330 -38.28 -6.15 0.71
CA ALA A 330 -39.29 -6.97 1.39
C ALA A 330 -40.67 -6.31 1.40
N LEU A 331 -40.74 -5.00 1.66
CA LEU A 331 -41.98 -4.21 1.60
C LEU A 331 -42.57 -4.20 0.18
N CYS A 332 -41.74 -3.96 -0.85
CA CYS A 332 -42.20 -3.96 -2.22
C CYS A 332 -42.74 -5.32 -2.66
N LEU A 333 -42.05 -6.40 -2.33
CA LEU A 333 -42.48 -7.77 -2.60
C LEU A 333 -43.80 -8.11 -1.88
N SER A 334 -43.95 -7.69 -0.63
CA SER A 334 -45.20 -7.85 0.14
C SER A 334 -46.37 -7.11 -0.53
N LEU A 335 -46.17 -5.86 -0.98
CA LEU A 335 -47.19 -5.09 -1.68
C LEU A 335 -47.61 -5.72 -3.03
N ILE A 336 -46.63 -6.22 -3.80
CA ILE A 336 -46.90 -6.94 -5.06
C ILE A 336 -47.76 -8.19 -4.78
N HIS A 337 -47.40 -8.97 -3.78
CA HIS A 337 -48.13 -10.19 -3.40
C HIS A 337 -49.56 -9.89 -2.94
N ILE A 338 -49.80 -8.78 -2.25
CA ILE A 338 -51.13 -8.34 -1.81
C ILE A 338 -51.97 -7.83 -2.99
N SER A 339 -51.31 -7.22 -4.00
CA SER A 339 -51.99 -6.63 -5.14
C SER A 339 -52.28 -7.61 -6.28
N GLU A 340 -51.66 -8.80 -6.29
CA GLU A 340 -52.01 -9.84 -7.25
C GLU A 340 -53.38 -10.43 -6.92
N PRO A 341 -54.44 -10.28 -7.77
CA PRO A 341 -55.69 -10.94 -7.54
C PRO A 341 -55.47 -12.45 -7.65
N THR A 342 -55.84 -13.18 -6.60
CA THR A 342 -55.95 -14.64 -6.65
C THR A 342 -56.87 -15.01 -7.83
N ARG A 343 -56.29 -15.41 -8.98
CA ARG A 343 -57.07 -16.06 -10.04
C ARG A 343 -57.46 -17.45 -9.53
N HIS A 344 -58.72 -17.57 -9.09
CA HIS A 344 -59.38 -18.86 -8.94
C HIS A 344 -59.84 -19.36 -10.29
#